data_a36416635ef103dff0e1c41dff4ca5e4
#
_entry.id   a36416635ef103dff0e1c41dff4ca5e4
#
_cell.length_a   1.000
_cell.length_b   1.000
_cell.length_c   1.000
_cell.angle_alpha   90.00
_cell.angle_beta   90.00
_cell.angle_gamma   90.00
#
_symmetry.space_group_name_H-M   'P 1'
#
loop_
_entity.id
_entity.type
_entity.pdbx_description
1 polymer ?
#
loop_
_entity_poly.entity_id
_entity_poly.type
_entity_poly.pdbx_seq_one_letter_code
_entity_poly.pdbx_strand_id
1 'polypeptide(L)' 'MTKEAMLEDIMSKLKLINKGVINAEDIDDAKMEDLKDLHEMVMKRDHVSASEIAAITDALGQLRK' A
#
# COMPACT_ATOMS: atom_id res chain seq x y z
N MET A 1 9.96 7.62 6.21
CA MET A 1 9.21 7.85 4.97
C MET A 1 7.85 8.45 5.28
N THR A 2 7.34 9.22 4.35
CA THR A 2 5.99 9.76 4.48
C THR A 2 4.96 8.74 4.01
N LYS A 3 3.70 8.94 4.41
CA LYS A 3 2.60 8.11 3.93
C LYS A 3 2.55 8.09 2.40
N GLU A 4 2.74 9.26 1.81
CA GLU A 4 2.68 9.41 0.36
C GLU A 4 3.77 8.59 -0.33
N ALA A 5 4.99 8.66 0.19
CA ALA A 5 6.10 7.92 -0.38
C ALA A 5 5.87 6.41 -0.26
N MET A 6 5.38 5.96 0.87
CA MET A 6 5.11 4.53 1.07
C MET A 6 4.01 4.03 0.15
N LEU A 7 2.96 4.81 -0.02
CA LEU A 7 1.88 4.44 -0.93
C LEU A 7 2.35 4.42 -2.38
N GLU A 8 3.15 5.40 -2.78
CA GLU A 8 3.71 5.41 -4.13
C GLU A 8 4.56 4.18 -4.41
N ASP A 9 5.41 3.81 -3.45
CA ASP A 9 6.25 2.65 -3.59
C ASP A 9 5.41 1.37 -3.73
N ILE A 10 4.40 1.24 -2.89
CA ILE A 10 3.52 0.07 -2.94
C ILE A 10 2.79 0.00 -4.28
N MET A 11 2.21 1.10 -4.70
CA MET A 11 1.47 1.13 -5.96
C MET A 11 2.38 0.86 -7.15
N SER A 12 3.58 1.39 -7.12
CA SER A 12 4.57 1.17 -8.17
C SER A 12 4.94 -0.31 -8.24
N LYS A 13 5.15 -0.93 -7.08
CA LYS A 13 5.50 -2.35 -7.02
C LYS A 13 4.38 -3.23 -7.55
N LEU A 14 3.13 -2.85 -7.28
CA LEU A 14 1.97 -3.57 -7.74
C LEU A 14 1.60 -3.23 -9.18
N LYS A 15 2.25 -2.24 -9.74
CA LYS A 15 1.97 -1.74 -11.10
C LYS A 15 0.53 -1.24 -11.24
N LEU A 16 0.00 -0.69 -10.16
CA LEU A 16 -1.34 -0.10 -10.17
C LEU A 16 -1.24 1.30 -10.76
N ILE A 17 -1.89 1.50 -11.89
CA ILE A 17 -1.84 2.77 -12.60
C ILE A 17 -3.01 3.67 -12.20
N ASN A 18 -4.02 3.09 -11.59
CA ASN A 18 -5.23 3.82 -11.23
C ASN A 18 -5.00 4.72 -10.02
N LYS A 19 -4.91 6.01 -10.28
CA LYS A 19 -4.58 6.99 -9.25
C LYS A 19 -5.70 7.25 -8.25
N GLY A 20 -6.86 6.70 -8.45
CA GLY A 20 -8.00 6.97 -7.59
C GLY A 20 -8.24 5.92 -6.50
N VAL A 21 -7.39 4.91 -6.42
CA VAL A 21 -7.66 3.78 -5.53
C VAL A 21 -7.50 4.16 -4.05
N ILE A 22 -6.35 4.72 -3.69
CA ILE A 22 -6.10 5.12 -2.31
C ILE A 22 -5.21 6.35 -2.31
N ASN A 23 -5.61 7.35 -1.52
CA ASN A 23 -4.81 8.56 -1.33
C ASN A 23 -4.21 8.55 0.07
N ALA A 24 -3.05 9.19 0.23
CA ALA A 24 -2.40 9.29 1.53
C ALA A 24 -3.31 9.95 2.56
N GLU A 25 -4.14 10.88 2.13
CA GLU A 25 -5.08 11.56 3.01
C GLU A 25 -6.14 10.63 3.59
N ASP A 26 -6.43 9.54 2.90
CA ASP A 26 -7.42 8.57 3.35
C ASP A 26 -6.89 7.63 4.41
N ILE A 27 -5.58 7.56 4.57
CA ILE A 27 -4.95 6.67 5.54
C ILE A 27 -5.03 7.28 6.94
N ASP A 28 -5.49 6.47 7.89
CA ASP A 28 -5.57 6.89 9.28
C ASP A 28 -4.16 6.97 9.88
N ASP A 29 -3.83 8.11 10.47
CA ASP A 29 -2.52 8.30 11.09
C ASP A 29 -2.27 7.30 12.20
N ALA A 30 -3.31 6.84 12.87
CA ALA A 30 -3.16 5.83 13.92
C ALA A 30 -2.72 4.48 13.36
N LYS A 31 -2.81 4.29 12.05
CA LYS A 31 -2.42 3.04 11.39
C LYS A 31 -1.15 3.17 10.57
N MET A 32 -0.34 4.18 10.88
CA MET A 32 0.92 4.39 10.18
C MET A 32 1.87 3.20 10.31
N GLU A 33 1.91 2.57 11.46
CA GLU A 33 2.77 1.41 11.65
C GLU A 33 2.33 0.25 10.77
N ASP A 34 1.03 0.06 10.64
CA ASP A 34 0.49 -0.99 9.79
C ASP A 34 0.85 -0.72 8.33
N LEU A 35 0.77 0.54 7.90
CA LEU A 35 1.17 0.91 6.56
C LEU A 35 2.67 0.66 6.33
N LYS A 36 3.48 0.99 7.32
CA LYS A 36 4.91 0.77 7.25
C LYS A 36 5.23 -0.72 7.13
N ASP A 37 4.57 -1.54 7.92
CA ASP A 37 4.76 -2.98 7.86
C ASP A 37 4.36 -3.54 6.50
N LEU A 38 3.25 -3.08 5.99
CA LEU A 38 2.79 -3.49 4.67
C LEU A 38 3.79 -3.06 3.58
N HIS A 39 4.29 -1.84 3.68
CA HIS A 39 5.29 -1.34 2.76
C HIS A 39 6.52 -2.23 2.75
N GLU A 40 7.03 -2.56 3.92
CA GLU A 40 8.20 -3.43 4.03
C GLU A 40 7.94 -4.80 3.43
N MET A 41 6.79 -5.36 3.70
CA MET A 41 6.43 -6.67 3.17
C MET A 41 6.40 -6.64 1.64
N VAL A 42 5.81 -5.61 1.07
CA VAL A 42 5.70 -5.48 -0.37
C VAL A 42 7.09 -5.28 -1.00
N MET A 43 7.91 -4.44 -0.39
CA MET A 43 9.23 -4.13 -0.93
C MET A 43 10.18 -5.33 -0.91
N LYS A 44 9.96 -6.27 0.00
CA LYS A 44 10.79 -7.46 0.10
C LYS A 44 10.51 -8.49 -1.00
N ARG A 45 9.41 -8.34 -1.71
CA ARG A 45 9.04 -9.28 -2.75
C ARG A 45 9.63 -8.87 -4.09
N ASP A 46 10.23 -9.84 -4.77
CA ASP A 46 10.75 -9.61 -6.12
C ASP A 46 9.63 -9.60 -7.14
N HIS A 47 8.59 -10.38 -6.87
CA HIS A 47 7.48 -10.52 -7.79
C HIS A 47 6.18 -10.68 -7.01
N VAL A 48 5.15 -9.99 -7.44
CA VAL A 48 3.84 -10.01 -6.76
C VAL A 48 2.82 -10.63 -7.70
N SER A 49 2.22 -11.74 -7.28
CA SER A 49 1.19 -12.41 -8.07
C SER A 49 -0.14 -11.65 -7.99
N ALA A 50 -1.07 -12.00 -8.89
CA ALA A 50 -2.39 -11.38 -8.90
C ALA A 50 -3.11 -11.56 -7.57
N SER A 51 -3.00 -12.75 -6.97
CA SER A 51 -3.62 -13.03 -5.68
C SER A 51 -3.04 -12.14 -4.58
N GLU A 52 -1.73 -11.94 -4.62
CA GLU A 52 -1.07 -11.09 -3.63
C GLU A 52 -1.44 -9.63 -3.83
N ILE A 53 -1.56 -9.19 -5.07
CA ILE A 53 -2.00 -7.82 -5.37
C ILE A 53 -3.37 -7.58 -4.76
N ALA A 54 -4.28 -8.52 -4.93
CA ALA A 54 -5.63 -8.40 -4.37
C ALA A 54 -5.59 -8.33 -2.84
N ALA A 55 -4.78 -9.18 -2.22
CA ALA A 55 -4.64 -9.19 -0.76
C ALA A 55 -4.03 -7.90 -0.24
N ILE A 56 -3.02 -7.38 -0.93
CA ILE A 56 -2.37 -6.13 -0.52
C ILE A 56 -3.32 -4.96 -0.70
N THR A 57 -4.07 -4.93 -1.79
CA THR A 57 -5.05 -3.88 -2.03
C THR A 57 -6.13 -3.89 -0.94
N ASP A 58 -6.58 -5.08 -0.55
CA ASP A 58 -7.55 -5.21 0.52
C ASP A 58 -6.97 -4.71 1.85
N ALA A 59 -5.72 -5.08 2.13
CA ALA A 59 -5.05 -4.60 3.33
C ALA A 59 -4.94 -3.08 3.36
N LEU A 60 -4.62 -2.47 2.21
CA LEU A 60 -4.58 -1.01 2.11
C LEU A 60 -5.95 -0.41 2.42
N GLY A 61 -7.01 -1.05 1.94
CA GLY A 61 -8.36 -0.61 2.23
C GLY A 61 -8.68 -0.60 3.72
N GLN A 62 -8.10 -1.53 4.46
CA GLN A 62 -8.30 -1.61 5.91
C GLN A 62 -7.63 -0.46 6.67
N LEU A 63 -6.66 0.21 6.05
CA LEU A 63 -5.94 1.31 6.68
C LEU A 63 -6.64 2.65 6.49
N ARG A 64 -7.69 2.69 5.69
CA ARG A 64 -8.43 3.92 5.44
C ARG A 64 -9.24 4.33 6.67
N LYS A 65 -9.41 5.63 6.80
CA LYS A 65 -10.21 6.21 7.88
C LYS A 65 -11.64 5.73 7.86
#